data_9b2af1d67557a5a86f2b0951a8512767
#
_entry.id   9b2af1d67557a5a86f2b0951a8512767
#
_cell.length_a   1.000
_cell.length_b   1.000
_cell.length_c   1.000
_cell.angle_alpha   90.00
_cell.angle_beta   90.00
_cell.angle_gamma   90.00
#
_symmetry.space_group_name_H-M   'P 1'
#
loop_
_entity.id
_entity.type
_entity.pdbx_description
1 polymer ?
#
loop_
_entity_poly.entity_id
_entity_poly.type
_entity_poly.pdbx_seq_one_letter_code
_entity_poly.pdbx_strand_id
1 'polypeptide(L)'
;MKVKVITNLVVEDEILIQCKSITPEIQRVIDLLESQNKKIECIDTDNQKFYVNPIDVLYIESIDGTTYIYTSNRVGKTRSTLQELEDEYTTADYFRGAKNLIVNIQHIESLKSQLNGRIIVTLNNEEMLVISRHYARLFKQKLKGEQYEKI
;
A
#
# COMPACT_ATOMS: atom_id res chain seq x y z
N MET A 1 -3.92 -4.71 -25.92
CA MET A 1 -4.58 -3.57 -25.26
C MET A 1 -3.93 -2.27 -25.74
N LYS A 2 -4.71 -1.26 -25.99
CA LYS A 2 -4.22 0.04 -26.45
C LYS A 2 -4.61 1.10 -25.41
N VAL A 3 -3.67 1.94 -25.01
CA VAL A 3 -3.94 3.07 -24.11
C VAL A 3 -4.01 4.35 -24.94
N LYS A 4 -5.07 5.10 -24.75
CA LYS A 4 -5.30 6.36 -25.46
C LYS A 4 -5.63 7.43 -24.43
N VAL A 5 -4.92 8.56 -24.48
CA VAL A 5 -5.16 9.69 -23.58
C VAL A 5 -5.57 10.89 -24.41
N ILE A 6 -6.70 11.49 -24.06
CA ILE A 6 -7.22 12.69 -24.72
C ILE A 6 -7.36 13.76 -23.64
N THR A 7 -6.78 14.92 -23.88
CA THR A 7 -6.78 16.02 -22.91
C THR A 7 -7.68 17.17 -23.34
N ASN A 8 -8.07 18.01 -22.38
CA ASN A 8 -8.81 19.26 -22.62
C ASN A 8 -10.24 19.10 -23.14
N LEU A 9 -10.86 17.93 -22.94
CA LEU A 9 -12.23 17.68 -23.43
C LEU A 9 -13.30 17.71 -22.35
N VAL A 10 -12.95 17.60 -21.08
CA VAL A 10 -13.89 17.47 -19.98
C VAL A 10 -13.60 18.47 -18.87
N VAL A 11 -14.61 18.77 -18.06
CA VAL A 11 -14.49 19.69 -16.92
C VAL A 11 -13.89 18.97 -15.72
N GLU A 12 -14.21 17.70 -15.57
CA GLU A 12 -13.68 16.85 -14.51
C GLU A 12 -12.91 15.68 -15.13
N ASP A 13 -11.87 15.25 -14.46
CA ASP A 13 -11.09 14.10 -14.91
C ASP A 13 -11.94 12.83 -14.83
N GLU A 14 -11.93 12.06 -15.90
CA GLU A 14 -12.59 10.76 -15.94
C GLU A 14 -11.72 9.72 -16.62
N ILE A 15 -11.91 8.47 -16.25
CA ILE A 15 -11.27 7.35 -16.94
C ILE A 15 -12.37 6.48 -17.54
N LEU A 16 -12.39 6.39 -18.85
CA LEU A 16 -13.35 5.59 -19.60
C LEU A 16 -12.67 4.32 -20.11
N ILE A 17 -13.22 3.17 -19.77
CA ILE A 17 -12.72 1.88 -20.26
C ILE A 17 -13.67 1.35 -21.31
N GLN A 18 -13.20 1.21 -22.54
CA GLN A 18 -13.95 0.64 -23.65
C GLN A 18 -13.42 -0.75 -23.98
N CYS A 19 -14.28 -1.75 -23.88
CA CYS A 19 -13.90 -3.13 -24.14
C CYS A 19 -15.09 -3.93 -24.67
N LYS A 20 -14.80 -5.05 -25.33
CA LYS A 20 -15.86 -5.95 -25.79
C LYS A 20 -16.47 -6.72 -24.63
N SER A 21 -15.65 -7.10 -23.69
CA SER A 21 -16.08 -7.79 -22.47
C SER A 21 -15.07 -7.53 -21.36
N ILE A 22 -15.51 -7.64 -20.12
CA ILE A 22 -14.60 -7.47 -18.99
C ILE A 22 -13.80 -8.76 -18.83
N THR A 23 -12.53 -8.68 -19.21
CA THR A 23 -11.56 -9.76 -19.02
C THR A 23 -10.97 -9.65 -17.60
N PRO A 24 -10.30 -10.71 -17.10
CA PRO A 24 -9.60 -10.62 -15.80
C PRO A 24 -8.58 -9.49 -15.75
N GLU A 25 -7.93 -9.18 -16.87
CA GLU A 25 -6.97 -8.06 -16.93
C GLU A 25 -7.66 -6.71 -16.78
N ILE A 26 -8.78 -6.53 -17.45
CA ILE A 26 -9.57 -5.30 -17.37
C ILE A 26 -10.18 -5.18 -15.97
N GLN A 27 -10.65 -6.27 -15.39
CA GLN A 27 -11.18 -6.26 -14.03
C GLN A 27 -10.13 -5.80 -13.02
N ARG A 28 -8.89 -6.24 -13.16
CA ARG A 28 -7.79 -5.79 -12.30
C ARG A 28 -7.56 -4.28 -12.39
N VAL A 29 -7.65 -3.72 -13.58
CA VAL A 29 -7.53 -2.26 -13.77
C VAL A 29 -8.68 -1.53 -13.09
N ILE A 30 -9.90 -2.01 -13.25
CA ILE A 30 -11.09 -1.44 -12.60
C ILE A 30 -10.92 -1.47 -11.08
N ASP A 31 -10.52 -2.61 -10.52
CA ASP A 31 -10.32 -2.78 -9.09
C ASP A 31 -9.24 -1.82 -8.57
N LEU A 32 -8.16 -1.65 -9.30
CA LEU A 32 -7.10 -0.72 -8.96
C LEU A 32 -7.61 0.72 -8.87
N LEU A 33 -8.42 1.14 -9.85
CA LEU A 33 -8.96 2.49 -9.88
C LEU A 33 -10.00 2.71 -8.77
N GLU A 34 -10.87 1.74 -8.55
CA GLU A 34 -11.90 1.83 -7.51
C GLU A 34 -11.33 1.80 -6.10
N SER A 35 -10.27 1.01 -5.86
CA SER A 35 -9.65 0.91 -4.55
C SER A 35 -9.03 2.22 -4.08
N GLN A 36 -8.61 3.08 -5.01
CA GLN A 36 -8.05 4.39 -4.68
C GLN A 36 -9.08 5.34 -4.06
N ASN A 37 -10.36 5.08 -4.28
CA ASN A 37 -11.44 5.89 -3.73
C ASN A 37 -11.89 5.44 -2.35
N LYS A 38 -11.45 4.27 -1.90
CA LYS A 38 -11.84 3.71 -0.61
C LYS A 38 -10.86 4.13 0.45
N LYS A 39 -11.31 5.00 1.34
CA LYS A 39 -10.48 5.53 2.43
C LYS A 39 -10.50 4.64 3.66
N ILE A 40 -9.45 4.69 4.44
CA ILE A 40 -9.33 3.96 5.70
C ILE A 40 -9.86 4.86 6.83
N GLU A 41 -10.85 4.37 7.56
CA GLU A 41 -11.39 5.08 8.71
C GLU A 41 -10.45 4.93 9.91
N CYS A 42 -10.05 6.06 10.49
CA CYS A 42 -9.15 6.12 11.63
C CYS A 42 -9.74 6.97 12.74
N ILE A 43 -9.24 6.78 13.94
CA ILE A 43 -9.60 7.58 15.12
C ILE A 43 -8.31 8.12 15.72
N ASP A 44 -8.29 9.43 16.01
CA ASP A 44 -7.15 10.06 16.65
C ASP A 44 -7.21 9.98 18.18
N THR A 45 -6.24 10.59 18.86
CA THR A 45 -6.15 10.60 20.34
C THR A 45 -7.28 11.36 21.00
N ASP A 46 -7.93 12.28 20.28
CA ASP A 46 -9.08 13.04 20.76
C ASP A 46 -10.41 12.35 20.43
N ASN A 47 -10.33 11.10 19.98
CA ASN A 47 -11.47 10.28 19.63
C ASN A 47 -12.26 10.81 18.43
N GLN A 48 -11.61 11.62 17.59
CA GLN A 48 -12.21 12.13 16.36
C GLN A 48 -11.92 11.19 15.21
N LYS A 49 -12.93 10.96 14.37
CA LYS A 49 -12.79 10.18 13.15
C LYS A 49 -12.13 10.99 12.06
N PHE A 50 -11.24 10.36 11.32
CA PHE A 50 -10.71 10.92 10.10
C PHE A 50 -10.44 9.80 9.09
N TYR A 51 -10.23 10.16 7.85
CA TYR A 51 -10.11 9.20 6.76
C TYR A 51 -8.78 9.39 6.06
N VAL A 52 -8.12 8.27 5.77
CA VAL A 52 -6.79 8.26 5.15
C VAL A 52 -6.89 7.60 3.77
N ASN A 53 -6.34 8.25 2.77
CA ASN A 53 -6.16 7.61 1.47
C ASN A 53 -5.10 6.50 1.59
N PRO A 54 -5.35 5.31 1.06
CA PRO A 54 -4.38 4.22 1.13
C PRO A 54 -3.00 4.59 0.59
N ILE A 55 -2.94 5.47 -0.42
CA ILE A 55 -1.68 5.92 -1.01
C ILE A 55 -0.85 6.78 -0.05
N ASP A 56 -1.49 7.44 0.92
CA ASP A 56 -0.82 8.32 1.87
C ASP A 56 -0.30 7.59 3.11
N VAL A 57 -0.62 6.31 3.24
CA VAL A 57 -0.14 5.49 4.36
C VAL A 57 1.34 5.19 4.15
N LEU A 58 2.15 5.49 5.17
CA LEU A 58 3.57 5.14 5.18
C LEU A 58 3.75 3.69 5.63
N TYR A 59 3.17 3.35 6.76
CA TYR A 59 3.19 2.00 7.30
C TYR A 59 2.05 1.81 8.29
N ILE A 60 1.80 0.56 8.61
CA ILE A 60 0.75 0.14 9.54
C ILE A 60 1.38 -0.82 10.54
N GLU A 61 1.12 -0.62 11.81
CA GLU A 61 1.72 -1.42 12.87
C GLU A 61 0.67 -1.88 13.87
N SER A 62 0.76 -3.14 14.28
CA SER A 62 -0.07 -3.68 15.35
C SER A 62 0.74 -3.73 16.64
N ILE A 63 0.26 -3.05 17.67
CA ILE A 63 0.87 -3.01 19.00
C ILE A 63 -0.18 -3.40 20.02
N ASP A 64 0.07 -4.48 20.76
CA ASP A 64 -0.84 -4.96 21.81
C ASP A 64 -2.29 -5.10 21.34
N GLY A 65 -2.49 -5.62 20.12
CA GLY A 65 -3.81 -5.85 19.56
C GLY A 65 -4.47 -4.63 18.95
N THR A 66 -3.83 -3.47 18.97
CA THR A 66 -4.34 -2.25 18.34
C THR A 66 -3.58 -1.97 17.05
N THR A 67 -4.31 -1.67 16.00
CA THR A 67 -3.73 -1.36 14.69
C THR A 67 -3.61 0.15 14.52
N TYR A 68 -2.38 0.61 14.26
CA TYR A 68 -2.06 2.02 14.03
C TYR A 68 -1.69 2.27 12.60
N ILE A 69 -2.21 3.34 12.04
CA ILE A 69 -1.92 3.79 10.68
C ILE A 69 -1.13 5.08 10.75
N TYR A 70 0.04 5.08 10.10
CA TYR A 70 0.97 6.21 10.10
C TYR A 70 0.99 6.87 8.74
N THR A 71 0.77 8.17 8.72
CA THR A 71 0.96 9.02 7.54
C THR A 71 2.08 10.02 7.82
N SER A 72 2.42 10.86 6.87
CA SER A 72 3.49 11.86 7.04
C SER A 72 3.21 12.86 8.16
N ASN A 73 1.94 13.09 8.50
CA ASN A 73 1.54 14.13 9.45
C ASN A 73 0.58 13.67 10.55
N ARG A 74 0.16 12.41 10.55
CA ARG A 74 -0.83 11.90 11.53
C ARG A 74 -0.60 10.44 11.83
N VAL A 75 -1.10 10.08 13.01
CA VAL A 75 -1.22 8.67 13.43
C VAL A 75 -2.67 8.46 13.85
N GLY A 76 -3.26 7.36 13.40
CA GLY A 76 -4.62 6.99 13.78
C GLY A 76 -4.73 5.52 14.12
N LYS A 77 -5.74 5.20 14.92
CA LYS A 77 -6.11 3.81 15.21
C LYS A 77 -7.20 3.39 14.25
N THR A 78 -7.16 2.15 13.79
CA THR A 78 -8.24 1.57 13.01
C THR A 78 -8.74 0.30 13.67
N ARG A 79 -9.99 -0.07 13.39
CA ARG A 79 -10.58 -1.30 13.91
C ARG A 79 -10.14 -2.53 13.12
N SER A 80 -9.66 -2.34 11.92
CA SER A 80 -9.22 -3.45 11.07
C SER A 80 -7.92 -4.05 11.59
N THR A 81 -7.78 -5.35 11.41
CA THR A 81 -6.50 -6.04 11.66
C THR A 81 -5.57 -5.86 10.46
N LEU A 82 -4.30 -6.20 10.65
CA LEU A 82 -3.35 -6.18 9.54
C LEU A 82 -3.79 -7.10 8.40
N GLN A 83 -4.30 -8.30 8.76
CA GLN A 83 -4.77 -9.25 7.76
C GLN A 83 -5.96 -8.70 6.96
N GLU A 84 -6.90 -8.07 7.64
CA GLU A 84 -8.05 -7.45 6.97
C GLU A 84 -7.62 -6.34 6.02
N LEU A 85 -6.63 -5.52 6.42
CA LEU A 85 -6.10 -4.46 5.58
C LEU A 85 -5.34 -5.01 4.37
N GLU A 86 -4.58 -6.09 4.54
CA GLU A 86 -3.94 -6.76 3.41
C GLU A 86 -4.99 -7.27 2.41
N ASP A 87 -6.05 -7.88 2.91
CA ASP A 87 -7.10 -8.47 2.06
C ASP A 87 -7.92 -7.40 1.34
N GLU A 88 -8.18 -6.29 2.02
CA GLU A 88 -9.01 -5.21 1.49
C GLU A 88 -8.25 -4.34 0.47
N TYR A 89 -6.96 -4.11 0.70
CA TYR A 89 -6.15 -3.22 -0.12
C TYR A 89 -5.09 -3.97 -0.93
N THR A 90 -5.50 -5.04 -1.59
CA THR A 90 -4.60 -5.88 -2.39
C THR A 90 -3.93 -5.16 -3.55
N THR A 91 -4.55 -4.09 -4.06
CA THR A 91 -3.99 -3.28 -5.15
C THR A 91 -3.08 -2.17 -4.67
N ALA A 92 -3.08 -1.87 -3.38
CA ALA A 92 -2.11 -0.95 -2.80
C ALA A 92 -0.76 -1.64 -2.69
N ASP A 93 0.31 -0.85 -2.68
CA ASP A 93 1.67 -1.39 -2.57
C ASP A 93 2.05 -1.67 -1.12
N TYR A 94 1.15 -2.31 -0.41
CA TYR A 94 1.35 -2.74 0.97
C TYR A 94 2.05 -4.08 1.01
N PHE A 95 3.06 -4.16 1.86
CA PHE A 95 3.83 -5.38 2.02
C PHE A 95 3.98 -5.72 3.50
N ARG A 96 3.66 -6.98 3.85
CA ARG A 96 3.87 -7.47 5.22
C ARG A 96 5.37 -7.62 5.44
N GLY A 97 5.93 -6.71 6.25
CA GLY A 97 7.36 -6.68 6.51
C GLY A 97 7.78 -7.39 7.78
N ALA A 98 6.83 -7.61 8.67
CA ALA A 98 7.00 -8.36 9.90
C ALA A 98 5.64 -8.86 10.35
N LYS A 99 5.61 -9.70 11.36
CA LYS A 99 4.34 -10.23 11.88
C LYS A 99 3.36 -9.10 12.24
N ASN A 100 3.87 -8.00 12.73
CA ASN A 100 3.08 -6.87 13.20
C ASN A 100 3.24 -5.59 12.37
N LEU A 101 3.78 -5.69 11.15
CA LEU A 101 4.12 -4.52 10.35
C LEU A 101 3.74 -4.70 8.89
N ILE A 102 3.05 -3.70 8.35
CA ILE A 102 2.84 -3.54 6.90
C ILE A 102 3.53 -2.25 6.50
N VAL A 103 4.32 -2.28 5.42
CA VAL A 103 4.98 -1.10 4.87
C VAL A 103 4.41 -0.79 3.49
N ASN A 104 4.24 0.49 3.19
CA ASN A 104 3.88 0.92 1.84
C ASN A 104 5.16 1.10 1.03
N ILE A 105 5.35 0.24 0.05
CA ILE A 105 6.57 0.22 -0.77
C ILE A 105 6.78 1.55 -1.50
N GLN A 106 5.71 2.24 -1.88
CA GLN A 106 5.81 3.51 -2.60
C GLN A 106 6.51 4.61 -1.80
N HIS A 107 6.54 4.51 -0.48
CA HIS A 107 7.17 5.51 0.38
C HIS A 107 8.56 5.11 0.86
N ILE A 108 9.11 4.01 0.36
CA ILE A 108 10.47 3.59 0.70
C ILE A 108 11.46 4.39 -0.14
N GLU A 109 12.35 5.11 0.53
CA GLU A 109 13.41 5.87 -0.12
C GLU A 109 14.66 5.02 -0.35
N SER A 110 15.04 4.24 0.64
CA SER A 110 16.24 3.40 0.56
C SER A 110 16.13 2.18 1.45
N LEU A 111 17.00 1.22 1.21
CA LEU A 111 17.07 0.02 2.04
C LEU A 111 18.52 -0.42 2.23
N LYS A 112 18.76 -1.12 3.34
CA LYS A 112 20.06 -1.67 3.67
C LYS A 112 19.88 -3.08 4.23
N SER A 113 20.51 -4.06 3.58
CA SER A 113 20.53 -5.42 4.08
C SER A 113 21.52 -5.55 5.24
N GLN A 114 21.12 -6.31 6.26
CA GLN A 114 21.97 -6.61 7.42
C GLN A 114 22.52 -8.04 7.34
N LEU A 115 23.61 -8.29 8.02
CA LEU A 115 24.25 -9.62 8.06
C LEU A 115 23.35 -10.68 8.67
N ASN A 116 22.44 -10.29 9.58
CA ASN A 116 21.50 -11.22 10.22
C ASN A 116 20.29 -11.57 9.34
N GLY A 117 20.26 -11.13 8.09
CA GLY A 117 19.17 -11.40 7.16
C GLY A 117 18.01 -10.42 7.21
N ARG A 118 18.03 -9.46 8.12
CA ARG A 118 17.02 -8.39 8.19
C ARG A 118 17.33 -7.30 7.18
N ILE A 119 16.31 -6.51 6.86
CA ILE A 119 16.48 -5.34 5.99
C ILE A 119 15.97 -4.12 6.74
N ILE A 120 16.78 -3.07 6.77
CA ILE A 120 16.34 -1.77 7.28
C ILE A 120 15.88 -0.96 6.08
N VAL A 121 14.65 -0.49 6.12
CA VAL A 121 14.11 0.43 5.11
C VAL A 121 14.00 1.82 5.70
N THR A 122 14.34 2.83 4.91
CA THR A 122 14.17 4.23 5.27
C THR A 122 13.05 4.80 4.42
N LEU A 123 12.07 5.39 5.07
CA LEU A 123 10.93 6.00 4.41
C LEU A 123 11.22 7.44 4.02
N ASN A 124 10.36 8.02 3.20
CA ASN A 124 10.49 9.40 2.73
C ASN A 124 10.50 10.44 3.85
N ASN A 125 9.91 10.12 5.00
CA ASN A 125 9.91 10.99 6.19
C ASN A 125 11.08 10.72 7.13
N GLU A 126 12.09 9.98 6.67
CA GLU A 126 13.31 9.61 7.43
C GLU A 126 13.11 8.57 8.50
N GLU A 127 11.89 8.09 8.72
CA GLU A 127 11.68 6.97 9.65
C GLU A 127 12.29 5.69 9.10
N MET A 128 12.78 4.85 10.00
CA MET A 128 13.36 3.56 9.67
C MET A 128 12.49 2.43 10.20
N LEU A 129 12.30 1.41 9.37
CA LEU A 129 11.57 0.22 9.74
C LEU A 129 12.43 -1.01 9.47
N VAL A 130 12.18 -2.07 10.21
CA VAL A 130 12.92 -3.33 10.04
C VAL A 130 12.00 -4.36 9.41
N ILE A 131 12.39 -4.86 8.24
CA ILE A 131 11.75 -6.01 7.61
C ILE A 131 12.40 -7.24 8.24
N SER A 132 11.59 -8.13 8.79
CA SER A 132 12.10 -9.32 9.45
C SER A 132 12.77 -10.26 8.47
N ARG A 133 13.68 -11.08 8.97
CA ARG A 133 14.39 -12.08 8.16
C ARG A 133 13.44 -12.99 7.40
N HIS A 134 12.34 -13.37 8.04
CA HIS A 134 11.33 -14.24 7.43
C HIS A 134 10.71 -13.64 6.16
N TYR A 135 10.51 -12.32 6.13
CA TYR A 135 9.90 -11.62 5.00
C TYR A 135 10.90 -10.98 4.04
N ALA A 136 12.19 -10.95 4.41
CA ALA A 136 13.20 -10.22 3.64
C ALA A 136 13.33 -10.69 2.20
N ARG A 137 13.27 -12.00 1.97
CA ARG A 137 13.39 -12.55 0.62
C ARG A 137 12.22 -12.13 -0.27
N LEU A 138 10.99 -12.27 0.24
CA LEU A 138 9.79 -11.87 -0.48
C LEU A 138 9.78 -10.36 -0.74
N PHE A 139 10.28 -9.59 0.23
CA PHE A 139 10.38 -8.14 0.08
C PHE A 139 11.30 -7.76 -1.08
N LYS A 140 12.47 -8.38 -1.18
CA LYS A 140 13.40 -8.12 -2.28
C LYS A 140 12.79 -8.49 -3.63
N GLN A 141 12.06 -9.60 -3.70
CA GLN A 141 11.36 -10.02 -4.90
C GLN A 141 10.31 -8.99 -5.31
N LYS A 142 9.54 -8.51 -4.35
CA LYS A 142 8.49 -7.50 -4.58
C LYS A 142 9.08 -6.20 -5.12
N LEU A 143 10.20 -5.75 -4.58
CA LEU A 143 10.86 -4.53 -5.04
C LEU A 143 11.37 -4.64 -6.48
N LYS A 144 11.81 -5.83 -6.90
CA LYS A 144 12.28 -6.07 -8.26
C LYS A 144 11.16 -6.20 -9.27
N GLY A 145 9.93 -6.34 -8.78
CA GLY A 145 8.76 -6.53 -9.62
C GLY A 145 8.46 -7.99 -9.89
N GLU A 146 7.19 -8.36 -9.74
CA GLU A 146 6.75 -9.75 -9.87
C GLU A 146 6.88 -10.32 -11.27
N GLN A 147 6.98 -9.48 -12.27
CA GLN A 147 7.09 -9.93 -13.65
C GLN A 147 8.30 -10.85 -13.88
N TYR A 148 9.30 -10.76 -13.04
CA TYR A 148 10.48 -11.62 -13.15
C TYR A 148 10.19 -13.07 -12.78
N GLU A 149 9.20 -13.29 -11.97
CA GLU A 149 8.82 -14.60 -11.51
C GLU A 149 8.07 -15.41 -12.56
N LYS A 150 7.62 -14.75 -13.60
CA LYS A 150 6.82 -15.37 -14.66
C LYS A 150 7.66 -15.92 -15.81
N ILE A 151 8.92 -15.72 -15.76
CA ILE A 151 9.84 -16.12 -16.83
C ILE A 151 10.29 -17.58 -16.70
#